data_defefb8e571bf3380a4c192c3c6f633f
#
_entry.id   defefb8e571bf3380a4c192c3c6f633f
#
_cell.length_a   1.000
_cell.length_b   1.000
_cell.length_c   1.000
_cell.angle_alpha   90.00
_cell.angle_beta   90.00
_cell.angle_gamma   90.00
#
_symmetry.space_group_name_H-M   'P 1'
#
loop_
_entity.id
_entity.type
_entity.pdbx_description
1 polymer ?
#
loop_
_entity_poly.entity_id
_entity_poly.type
_entity_poly.pdbx_seq_one_letter_code
_entity_poly.pdbx_strand_id
1 'polypeptide(L)'
;MEALKNLLTEFDPAAFVPELGSVIGWLELIVRLCVLAGPIALLVLGLWYLMVPPKEANHIAGYRFFWGMGSVQSWRVMQFLSGVAWTAVGAVMTIVMIIVTNGYRGMDMLEMAYSAITCLLWQIGAAAVSCALVNLAMLILFDFKGNLRPAFQGKLNLDKKPTKSKKPKIAEKKPNK
;
A
#
# COMPACT_ATOMS: atom_id res chain seq x y z
N MET A 1 -14.28 56.49 -0.80
CA MET A 1 -13.98 55.16 -1.40
C MET A 1 -12.48 54.93 -1.62
N GLU A 2 -11.69 55.97 -1.95
CA GLU A 2 -10.23 55.83 -2.11
C GLU A 2 -9.50 55.50 -0.80
N ALA A 3 -9.92 56.07 0.33
CA ALA A 3 -9.32 55.74 1.64
C ALA A 3 -9.46 54.27 2.03
N LEU A 4 -10.58 53.62 1.67
CA LEU A 4 -10.81 52.20 1.92
C LEU A 4 -9.97 51.31 0.99
N LYS A 5 -9.77 51.76 -0.26
CA LYS A 5 -8.87 51.07 -1.20
C LYS A 5 -7.42 51.15 -0.74
N ASN A 6 -6.97 52.31 -0.28
CA ASN A 6 -5.63 52.51 0.24
C ASN A 6 -5.40 51.66 1.52
N LEU A 7 -6.38 51.57 2.41
CA LEU A 7 -6.33 50.72 3.59
C LEU A 7 -6.25 49.21 3.22
N LEU A 8 -6.93 48.79 2.17
CA LEU A 8 -6.91 47.40 1.69
C LEU A 8 -5.64 47.07 0.91
N THR A 9 -5.03 48.04 0.25
CA THR A 9 -3.72 47.87 -0.46
C THR A 9 -2.52 47.97 0.46
N GLU A 10 -2.64 48.72 1.59
CA GLU A 10 -1.60 48.81 2.63
C GLU A 10 -1.69 47.71 3.70
N PHE A 11 -2.78 46.91 3.68
CA PHE A 11 -2.91 45.81 4.62
C PHE A 11 -1.96 44.69 4.22
N ASP A 12 -0.76 44.76 4.77
CA ASP A 12 0.21 43.67 4.72
C ASP A 12 -0.07 42.73 5.89
N PRO A 13 -0.71 41.56 5.66
CA PRO A 13 -0.97 40.60 6.72
C PRO A 13 0.32 40.08 7.37
N ALA A 14 1.45 40.14 6.67
CA ALA A 14 2.76 39.73 7.20
C ALA A 14 3.28 40.70 8.28
N ALA A 15 2.89 41.99 8.24
CA ALA A 15 3.27 42.96 9.27
C ALA A 15 2.48 42.77 10.59
N PHE A 16 1.30 42.16 10.54
CA PHE A 16 0.47 41.92 11.74
C PHE A 16 0.82 40.63 12.50
N VAL A 17 1.41 39.64 11.80
CA VAL A 17 1.82 38.37 12.41
C VAL A 17 3.25 38.06 11.97
N PRO A 18 4.25 38.42 12.76
CA PRO A 18 5.68 38.19 12.42
C PRO A 18 6.01 36.71 12.16
N GLU A 19 5.13 35.80 12.59
CA GLU A 19 5.28 34.34 12.45
C GLU A 19 4.56 33.74 11.24
N LEU A 20 3.85 34.53 10.40
CA LEU A 20 3.12 34.00 9.25
C LEU A 20 4.03 33.22 8.30
N GLY A 21 5.25 33.64 8.10
CA GLY A 21 6.26 32.93 7.31
C GLY A 21 6.59 31.55 7.88
N SER A 22 6.64 31.41 9.20
CA SER A 22 6.85 30.13 9.86
C SER A 22 5.61 29.22 9.74
N VAL A 23 4.41 29.76 9.89
CA VAL A 23 3.16 29.02 9.75
C VAL A 23 2.97 28.48 8.32
N ILE A 24 3.27 29.28 7.31
CA ILE A 24 3.23 28.86 5.89
C ILE A 24 4.23 27.73 5.66
N GLY A 25 5.46 27.83 6.21
CA GLY A 25 6.46 26.77 6.14
C GLY A 25 6.00 25.46 6.79
N TRP A 26 5.33 25.53 7.93
CA TRP A 26 4.72 24.36 8.59
C TRP A 26 3.58 23.73 7.77
N LEU A 27 2.72 24.55 7.17
CA LEU A 27 1.65 24.06 6.29
C LEU A 27 2.21 23.35 5.07
N GLU A 28 3.22 23.92 4.43
CA GLU A 28 3.93 23.27 3.31
C GLU A 28 4.49 21.93 3.73
N LEU A 29 5.14 21.84 4.90
CA LEU A 29 5.67 20.58 5.42
C LEU A 29 4.57 19.54 5.66
N ILE A 30 3.45 19.94 6.27
CA ILE A 30 2.32 19.05 6.54
C ILE A 30 1.75 18.51 5.24
N VAL A 31 1.51 19.37 4.23
CA VAL A 31 1.01 18.96 2.92
C VAL A 31 1.95 17.98 2.25
N ARG A 32 3.26 18.22 2.28
CA ARG A 32 4.28 17.30 1.75
C ARG A 32 4.22 15.94 2.43
N LEU A 33 4.14 15.93 3.77
CA LEU A 33 4.03 14.67 4.53
C LEU A 33 2.74 13.93 4.22
N CYS A 34 1.61 14.62 4.09
CA CYS A 34 0.33 14.01 3.71
C CYS A 34 0.40 13.35 2.32
N VAL A 35 0.99 14.04 1.33
CA VAL A 35 1.14 13.50 -0.03
C VAL A 35 2.11 12.31 -0.07
N LEU A 36 3.15 12.29 0.74
CA LEU A 36 4.12 11.19 0.80
C LEU A 36 3.64 9.99 1.62
N ALA A 37 2.74 10.21 2.57
CA ALA A 37 2.28 9.16 3.48
C ALA A 37 1.63 7.97 2.75
N GLY A 38 0.81 8.22 1.73
CA GLY A 38 0.13 7.18 0.96
C GLY A 38 1.09 6.22 0.25
N PRO A 39 1.99 6.71 -0.62
CA PRO A 39 2.98 5.88 -1.30
C PRO A 39 3.92 5.12 -0.36
N ILE A 40 4.38 5.79 0.71
CA ILE A 40 5.24 5.16 1.72
C ILE A 40 4.48 4.04 2.45
N ALA A 41 3.23 4.26 2.83
CA ALA A 41 2.41 3.24 3.47
C ALA A 41 2.21 2.03 2.54
N LEU A 42 1.95 2.26 1.24
CA LEU A 42 1.84 1.19 0.24
C LEU A 42 3.15 0.40 0.11
N LEU A 43 4.29 1.10 0.05
CA LEU A 43 5.61 0.50 -0.02
C LEU A 43 5.89 -0.37 1.22
N VAL A 44 5.66 0.16 2.41
CA VAL A 44 5.87 -0.54 3.69
C VAL A 44 4.97 -1.77 3.78
N LEU A 45 3.68 -1.65 3.46
CA LEU A 45 2.74 -2.78 3.46
C LEU A 45 3.12 -3.83 2.42
N GLY A 46 3.55 -3.41 1.22
CA GLY A 46 4.02 -4.31 0.19
C GLY A 46 5.24 -5.13 0.65
N LEU A 47 6.25 -4.45 1.19
CA LEU A 47 7.43 -5.09 1.76
C LEU A 47 7.07 -6.02 2.93
N TRP A 48 6.16 -5.60 3.79
CA TRP A 48 5.67 -6.44 4.89
C TRP A 48 5.08 -7.76 4.39
N TYR A 49 4.24 -7.73 3.36
CA TYR A 49 3.66 -8.94 2.78
C TYR A 49 4.68 -9.84 2.07
N LEU A 50 5.77 -9.29 1.57
CA LEU A 50 6.86 -10.07 0.99
C LEU A 50 7.75 -10.71 2.06
N MET A 51 8.06 -9.98 3.14
CA MET A 51 8.99 -10.44 4.18
C MET A 51 8.31 -11.35 5.21
N VAL A 52 7.08 -11.04 5.59
CA VAL A 52 6.32 -11.75 6.65
C VAL A 52 4.92 -12.08 6.12
N PRO A 53 4.80 -12.95 5.11
CA PRO A 53 3.50 -13.32 4.60
C PRO A 53 2.69 -14.05 5.68
N PRO A 54 1.43 -13.67 5.93
CA PRO A 54 0.57 -14.37 6.87
C PRO A 54 0.35 -15.81 6.39
N LYS A 55 0.71 -16.78 7.24
CA LYS A 55 0.73 -18.22 6.90
C LYS A 55 -0.65 -18.80 6.65
N GLU A 56 -1.65 -18.26 7.32
CA GLU A 56 -3.05 -18.71 7.26
C GLU A 56 -3.98 -17.53 7.07
N ALA A 57 -5.13 -17.78 6.46
CA ALA A 57 -6.18 -16.78 6.32
C ALA A 57 -6.72 -16.43 7.71
N ASN A 58 -6.31 -15.29 8.24
CA ASN A 58 -6.76 -14.79 9.53
C ASN A 58 -7.58 -13.51 9.35
N HIS A 59 -8.32 -13.12 10.43
CA HIS A 59 -9.17 -11.94 10.40
C HIS A 59 -8.44 -10.62 10.72
N ILE A 60 -7.14 -10.65 11.00
CA ILE A 60 -6.38 -9.50 11.51
C ILE A 60 -5.46 -8.91 10.42
N ALA A 61 -4.70 -9.73 9.70
CA ALA A 61 -3.67 -9.27 8.76
C ALA A 61 -3.75 -9.99 7.41
N GLY A 62 -3.47 -9.25 6.33
CA GLY A 62 -3.41 -9.77 4.97
C GLY A 62 -4.38 -9.09 4.01
N TYR A 63 -4.04 -9.11 2.72
CA TYR A 63 -4.93 -8.65 1.67
C TYR A 63 -6.06 -9.66 1.47
N ARG A 64 -7.29 -9.22 1.70
CA ARG A 64 -8.48 -10.08 1.70
C ARG A 64 -9.35 -9.79 0.50
N PHE A 65 -9.48 -10.79 -0.33
CA PHE A 65 -10.44 -10.77 -1.41
C PHE A 65 -10.99 -12.18 -1.62
N PHE A 66 -12.15 -12.28 -2.24
CA PHE A 66 -12.92 -13.52 -2.39
C PHE A 66 -12.07 -14.70 -2.88
N TRP A 67 -11.27 -14.50 -3.92
CA TRP A 67 -10.45 -15.53 -4.55
C TRP A 67 -9.30 -16.06 -3.68
N GLY A 68 -8.76 -15.21 -2.82
CA GLY A 68 -7.65 -15.57 -1.93
C GLY A 68 -8.08 -16.41 -0.73
N MET A 69 -9.35 -16.34 -0.35
CA MET A 69 -9.84 -17.03 0.85
C MET A 69 -10.29 -18.47 0.61
N GLY A 70 -10.30 -18.95 -0.64
CA GLY A 70 -10.78 -20.30 -1.00
C GLY A 70 -9.85 -21.42 -0.56
N SER A 71 -8.55 -21.21 -0.43
CA SER A 71 -7.58 -22.20 0.03
C SER A 71 -6.32 -21.55 0.61
N VAL A 72 -5.53 -22.31 1.40
CA VAL A 72 -4.25 -21.82 1.94
C VAL A 72 -3.25 -21.48 0.81
N GLN A 73 -3.34 -22.20 -0.30
CA GLN A 73 -2.49 -22.00 -1.46
C GLN A 73 -2.85 -20.68 -2.17
N SER A 74 -4.15 -20.46 -2.45
CA SER A 74 -4.61 -19.20 -3.06
C SER A 74 -4.29 -17.99 -2.16
N TRP A 75 -4.43 -18.15 -0.83
CA TRP A 75 -4.08 -17.13 0.14
C TRP A 75 -2.61 -16.71 0.03
N ARG A 76 -1.68 -17.66 0.04
CA ARG A 76 -0.23 -17.37 -0.07
C ARG A 76 0.14 -16.68 -1.37
N VAL A 77 -0.40 -17.15 -2.48
CA VAL A 77 -0.16 -16.54 -3.80
C VAL A 77 -0.71 -15.12 -3.85
N MET A 78 -1.89 -14.89 -3.29
CA MET A 78 -2.51 -13.58 -3.24
C MET A 78 -1.68 -12.60 -2.39
N GLN A 79 -1.19 -13.01 -1.21
CA GLN A 79 -0.32 -12.16 -0.38
C GLN A 79 0.99 -11.83 -1.11
N PHE A 80 1.58 -12.79 -1.79
CA PHE A 80 2.80 -12.56 -2.58
C PHE A 80 2.55 -11.58 -3.73
N LEU A 81 1.49 -11.77 -4.52
CA LEU A 81 1.16 -10.89 -5.64
C LEU A 81 0.85 -9.48 -5.17
N SER A 82 0.06 -9.33 -4.11
CA SER A 82 -0.21 -8.01 -3.52
C SER A 82 1.04 -7.36 -2.96
N GLY A 83 1.92 -8.13 -2.33
CA GLY A 83 3.21 -7.66 -1.85
C GLY A 83 4.09 -7.11 -2.97
N VAL A 84 4.23 -7.84 -4.08
CA VAL A 84 4.98 -7.39 -5.27
C VAL A 84 4.35 -6.14 -5.89
N ALA A 85 3.03 -6.16 -6.13
CA ALA A 85 2.32 -5.06 -6.77
C ALA A 85 2.42 -3.77 -5.92
N TRP A 86 2.18 -3.87 -4.61
CA TRP A 86 2.21 -2.70 -3.72
C TRP A 86 3.62 -2.18 -3.48
N THR A 87 4.63 -3.05 -3.41
CA THR A 87 6.02 -2.63 -3.34
C THR A 87 6.42 -1.86 -4.60
N ALA A 88 6.11 -2.39 -5.78
CA ALA A 88 6.45 -1.75 -7.05
C ALA A 88 5.72 -0.40 -7.22
N VAL A 89 4.40 -0.38 -7.04
CA VAL A 89 3.60 0.85 -7.15
C VAL A 89 4.01 1.86 -6.07
N GLY A 90 4.17 1.43 -4.82
CA GLY A 90 4.59 2.29 -3.72
C GLY A 90 5.97 2.90 -3.94
N ALA A 91 6.95 2.13 -4.44
CA ALA A 91 8.29 2.63 -4.74
C ALA A 91 8.27 3.69 -5.86
N VAL A 92 7.61 3.38 -6.98
CA VAL A 92 7.51 4.32 -8.12
C VAL A 92 6.79 5.59 -7.68
N MET A 93 5.65 5.46 -7.00
CA MET A 93 4.89 6.62 -6.55
C MET A 93 5.64 7.45 -5.50
N THR A 94 6.39 6.82 -4.60
CA THR A 94 7.22 7.55 -3.62
C THR A 94 8.24 8.44 -4.34
N ILE A 95 8.94 7.91 -5.34
CA ILE A 95 9.91 8.68 -6.13
C ILE A 95 9.21 9.85 -6.85
N VAL A 96 8.10 9.59 -7.52
CA VAL A 96 7.33 10.62 -8.24
C VAL A 96 6.85 11.72 -7.26
N MET A 97 6.31 11.33 -6.10
CA MET A 97 5.80 12.30 -5.12
C MET A 97 6.92 13.11 -4.46
N ILE A 98 8.12 12.54 -4.26
CA ILE A 98 9.29 13.31 -3.81
C ILE A 98 9.62 14.39 -4.84
N ILE A 99 9.63 14.07 -6.13
CA ILE A 99 9.93 15.04 -7.19
C ILE A 99 8.87 16.14 -7.21
N VAL A 100 7.58 15.76 -7.20
CA VAL A 100 6.46 16.73 -7.23
C VAL A 100 6.48 17.65 -6.00
N THR A 101 6.64 17.08 -4.81
CA THR A 101 6.63 17.87 -3.57
C THR A 101 7.83 18.78 -3.44
N ASN A 102 8.96 18.52 -4.11
CA ASN A 102 10.08 19.48 -4.18
C ASN A 102 9.69 20.77 -4.91
N GLY A 103 8.73 20.69 -5.85
CA GLY A 103 8.17 21.85 -6.55
C GLY A 103 7.27 22.75 -5.68
N TYR A 104 6.86 22.32 -4.48
CA TYR A 104 5.98 23.10 -3.61
C TYR A 104 6.62 24.34 -3.00
N ARG A 105 7.96 24.42 -3.02
CA ARG A 105 8.68 25.60 -2.50
C ARG A 105 8.33 26.85 -3.29
N GLY A 106 7.74 27.83 -2.60
CA GLY A 106 7.37 29.11 -3.20
C GLY A 106 6.10 29.08 -4.05
N MET A 107 5.36 27.96 -4.07
CA MET A 107 4.02 27.92 -4.64
C MET A 107 3.04 28.68 -3.77
N ASP A 108 2.04 29.30 -4.41
CA ASP A 108 0.89 29.84 -3.70
C ASP A 108 0.13 28.72 -2.98
N MET A 109 -0.44 29.05 -1.83
CA MET A 109 -1.12 28.08 -0.97
C MET A 109 -2.27 27.34 -1.70
N LEU A 110 -2.99 28.06 -2.56
CA LEU A 110 -4.11 27.50 -3.33
C LEU A 110 -3.59 26.53 -4.40
N GLU A 111 -2.55 26.88 -5.13
CA GLU A 111 -1.92 26.02 -6.14
C GLU A 111 -1.34 24.76 -5.52
N MET A 112 -0.68 24.88 -4.37
CA MET A 112 -0.15 23.75 -3.62
C MET A 112 -1.27 22.81 -3.18
N ALA A 113 -2.41 23.34 -2.69
CA ALA A 113 -3.56 22.54 -2.28
C ALA A 113 -4.17 21.79 -3.48
N TYR A 114 -4.36 22.42 -4.63
CA TYR A 114 -4.84 21.76 -5.85
C TYR A 114 -3.89 20.66 -6.32
N SER A 115 -2.59 20.93 -6.32
CA SER A 115 -1.56 19.94 -6.66
C SER A 115 -1.61 18.74 -5.72
N ALA A 116 -1.71 18.98 -4.41
CA ALA A 116 -1.78 17.92 -3.40
C ALA A 116 -3.04 17.05 -3.58
N ILE A 117 -4.21 17.65 -3.79
CA ILE A 117 -5.47 16.92 -4.04
C ILE A 117 -5.33 16.07 -5.30
N THR A 118 -4.80 16.64 -6.38
CA THR A 118 -4.56 15.90 -7.63
C THR A 118 -3.64 14.71 -7.41
N CYS A 119 -2.54 14.88 -6.68
CA CYS A 119 -1.64 13.80 -6.32
C CYS A 119 -2.34 12.69 -5.51
N LEU A 120 -3.17 13.05 -4.52
CA LEU A 120 -3.93 12.08 -3.74
C LEU A 120 -4.93 11.29 -4.60
N LEU A 121 -5.62 11.93 -5.54
CA LEU A 121 -6.52 11.25 -6.47
C LEU A 121 -5.76 10.26 -7.36
N TRP A 122 -4.59 10.63 -7.88
CA TRP A 122 -3.74 9.72 -8.66
C TRP A 122 -3.25 8.53 -7.81
N GLN A 123 -2.92 8.74 -6.55
CA GLN A 123 -2.52 7.68 -5.62
C GLN A 123 -3.64 6.68 -5.38
N ILE A 124 -4.86 7.19 -5.13
CA ILE A 124 -6.04 6.33 -4.95
C ILE A 124 -6.31 5.53 -6.23
N GLY A 125 -6.24 6.17 -7.41
CA GLY A 125 -6.39 5.51 -8.70
C GLY A 125 -5.36 4.41 -8.91
N ALA A 126 -4.08 4.68 -8.68
CA ALA A 126 -3.01 3.70 -8.82
C ALA A 126 -3.15 2.52 -7.84
N ALA A 127 -3.52 2.79 -6.59
CA ALA A 127 -3.81 1.76 -5.60
C ALA A 127 -5.00 0.89 -6.04
N ALA A 128 -6.09 1.48 -6.53
CA ALA A 128 -7.25 0.75 -7.04
C ALA A 128 -6.90 -0.13 -8.24
N VAL A 129 -6.13 0.40 -9.20
CA VAL A 129 -5.66 -0.36 -10.36
C VAL A 129 -4.77 -1.52 -9.93
N SER A 130 -3.84 -1.31 -8.98
CA SER A 130 -2.98 -2.38 -8.47
C SER A 130 -3.80 -3.50 -7.81
N CYS A 131 -4.81 -3.16 -7.02
CA CYS A 131 -5.74 -4.12 -6.44
C CYS A 131 -6.53 -4.89 -7.52
N ALA A 132 -7.03 -4.19 -8.54
CA ALA A 132 -7.74 -4.82 -9.66
C ALA A 132 -6.86 -5.82 -10.42
N LEU A 133 -5.60 -5.46 -10.69
CA LEU A 133 -4.64 -6.35 -11.36
C LEU A 133 -4.32 -7.60 -10.54
N VAL A 134 -4.14 -7.47 -9.22
CA VAL A 134 -3.94 -8.62 -8.33
C VAL A 134 -5.16 -9.53 -8.35
N ASN A 135 -6.37 -8.98 -8.29
CA ASN A 135 -7.60 -9.77 -8.34
C ASN A 135 -7.80 -10.44 -9.69
N LEU A 136 -7.48 -9.76 -10.79
CA LEU A 136 -7.53 -10.33 -12.13
C LEU A 136 -6.52 -11.49 -12.27
N ALA A 137 -5.31 -11.35 -11.76
CA ALA A 137 -4.33 -12.43 -11.73
C ALA A 137 -4.84 -13.64 -10.94
N MET A 138 -5.47 -13.41 -9.78
CA MET A 138 -6.08 -14.48 -8.99
C MET A 138 -7.22 -15.18 -9.72
N LEU A 139 -8.08 -14.44 -10.43
CA LEU A 139 -9.16 -14.98 -11.26
C LEU A 139 -8.64 -15.89 -12.38
N ILE A 140 -7.49 -15.53 -12.95
CA ILE A 140 -6.87 -16.33 -14.02
C ILE A 140 -6.21 -17.59 -13.45
N LEU A 141 -5.55 -17.49 -12.30
CA LEU A 141 -4.77 -18.58 -11.71
C LEU A 141 -5.62 -19.60 -10.96
N PHE A 142 -6.67 -19.16 -10.29
CA PHE A 142 -7.46 -19.99 -9.37
C PHE A 142 -8.91 -20.14 -9.83
N ASP A 143 -9.52 -21.28 -9.46
CA ASP A 143 -10.95 -21.54 -9.60
C ASP A 143 -11.72 -20.97 -8.40
N PHE A 144 -13.07 -20.92 -8.48
CA PHE A 144 -13.97 -20.46 -7.41
C PHE A 144 -13.80 -21.23 -6.08
N LYS A 145 -13.24 -22.44 -6.13
CA LYS A 145 -12.93 -23.26 -4.95
C LYS A 145 -11.54 -23.03 -4.38
N GLY A 146 -10.78 -22.06 -4.93
CA GLY A 146 -9.39 -21.78 -4.52
C GLY A 146 -8.37 -22.84 -4.97
N ASN A 147 -8.73 -23.69 -5.94
CA ASN A 147 -7.81 -24.65 -6.53
C ASN A 147 -7.08 -24.01 -7.72
N LEU A 148 -5.78 -24.32 -7.86
CA LEU A 148 -4.99 -23.89 -9.01
C LEU A 148 -5.54 -24.52 -10.29
N ARG A 149 -5.78 -23.73 -11.32
CA ARG A 149 -6.29 -24.24 -12.60
C ARG A 149 -5.29 -25.20 -13.25
N PRO A 150 -5.75 -26.28 -13.93
CA PRO A 150 -4.88 -27.32 -14.50
C PRO A 150 -3.78 -26.77 -15.43
N ALA A 151 -4.06 -25.68 -16.15
CA ALA A 151 -3.12 -25.02 -17.05
C ALA A 151 -1.84 -24.49 -16.34
N PHE A 152 -1.92 -24.26 -15.02
CA PHE A 152 -0.83 -23.71 -14.22
C PHE A 152 -0.25 -24.70 -13.21
N GLN A 153 -0.88 -25.86 -12.98
CA GLN A 153 -0.44 -26.87 -12.01
C GLN A 153 0.98 -27.42 -12.28
N GLY A 154 1.40 -27.47 -13.56
CA GLY A 154 2.73 -27.91 -13.93
C GLY A 154 3.83 -26.82 -13.90
N LYS A 155 3.45 -25.55 -13.91
CA LYS A 155 4.38 -24.41 -13.97
C LYS A 155 4.70 -23.82 -12.61
N LEU A 156 3.74 -23.79 -11.70
CA LEU A 156 3.95 -23.40 -10.31
C LEU A 156 4.14 -24.65 -9.44
N ASN A 157 5.38 -24.92 -9.09
CA ASN A 157 5.77 -26.06 -8.24
C ASN A 157 5.37 -25.79 -6.76
N LEU A 158 4.10 -25.47 -6.52
CA LEU A 158 3.52 -25.15 -5.21
C LEU A 158 3.19 -26.41 -4.39
N ASP A 159 3.31 -27.61 -4.99
CA ASP A 159 2.98 -28.91 -4.39
C ASP A 159 4.15 -29.59 -3.66
N LYS A 160 5.16 -28.86 -3.17
CA LYS A 160 5.98 -29.47 -2.12
C LYS A 160 5.13 -29.60 -0.86
N LYS A 161 4.33 -30.70 -0.77
CA LYS A 161 3.77 -31.16 0.49
C LYS A 161 4.86 -31.07 1.56
N PRO A 162 4.60 -30.42 2.70
CA PRO A 162 5.53 -30.53 3.82
C PRO A 162 5.69 -32.02 4.10
N THR A 163 6.92 -32.50 4.00
CA THR A 163 7.28 -33.89 4.30
C THR A 163 6.64 -34.22 5.65
N LYS A 164 5.69 -35.16 5.64
CA LYS A 164 5.05 -35.64 6.87
C LYS A 164 6.17 -36.00 7.84
N SER A 165 6.31 -35.21 8.90
CA SER A 165 7.14 -35.56 10.04
C SER A 165 6.80 -37.00 10.42
N LYS A 166 7.77 -37.92 10.29
CA LYS A 166 7.64 -39.30 10.74
C LYS A 166 7.24 -39.22 12.21
N LYS A 167 5.99 -39.59 12.53
CA LYS A 167 5.59 -39.79 13.92
C LYS A 167 6.58 -40.74 14.54
N PRO A 168 7.18 -40.43 15.71
CA PRO A 168 8.04 -41.38 16.39
C PRO A 168 7.23 -42.66 16.65
N LYS A 169 7.76 -43.83 16.21
CA LYS A 169 7.18 -45.13 16.54
C LYS A 169 7.26 -45.28 18.07
N ILE A 170 6.10 -45.14 18.73
CA ILE A 170 5.99 -45.50 20.13
C ILE A 170 6.29 -46.98 20.21
N ALA A 171 7.43 -47.33 20.84
CA ALA A 171 7.82 -48.71 21.08
C ALA A 171 6.72 -49.36 21.93
N GLU A 172 6.05 -50.31 21.36
CA GLU A 172 5.03 -51.16 21.99
C GLU A 172 5.74 -52.01 23.06
N LYS A 173 5.54 -51.62 24.32
CA LYS A 173 6.09 -52.31 25.49
C LYS A 173 5.37 -53.64 25.62
N LYS A 174 6.05 -54.77 25.29
CA LYS A 174 5.52 -56.11 25.49
C LYS A 174 5.23 -56.33 26.97
N PRO A 175 4.05 -56.90 27.33
CA PRO A 175 3.78 -57.28 28.69
C PRO A 175 4.61 -58.50 29.09
N ASN A 176 5.38 -58.37 30.15
CA ASN A 176 6.09 -59.49 30.81
C ASN A 176 5.05 -60.45 31.38
N LYS A 177 5.19 -61.73 30.99
CA LYS A 177 4.54 -62.87 31.70
C LYS A 177 5.31 -63.19 32.96
#